data_a1b921b6cc1714e9e464b6020945b3dc
#
_entry.id   a1b921b6cc1714e9e464b6020945b3dc
#
_cell.length_a   1.000
_cell.length_b   1.000
_cell.length_c   1.000
_cell.angle_alpha   90.00
_cell.angle_beta   90.00
_cell.angle_gamma   90.00
#
_symmetry.space_group_name_H-M   'P 1'
#
loop_
_entity.id
_entity.type
_entity.pdbx_description
1 polymer ?
#
loop_
_entity_poly.entity_id
_entity_poly.type
_entity_poly.pdbx_seq_one_letter_code
_entity_poly.pdbx_strand_id
1 'polypeptide(L)'
;MKRTIIEQLKAWKESLYRKPLILSGARQVGKTYILQEFGKQEYDHVAYINCDGNSEIANIFAEDYDMKRVLMVIGAISKQPIIPGKTLIILDEIQELHKGLSSLKYFCENAPEYHVAVAGSLLGVAMHQGESAPVGKVDIIRLYPMSFEEFLMAKDEEQLLNILKSKDWKTITLLHDKLIKILREYYFVGGMPEAVKTYLATNDANLVRQVQNNILTIYRSDMSKHVSPNEATRISMVWQSIPSQLAKENKKFIYGAVRSGARAKDFEMAIQWLVDAGLTYRISRVREVGMPLKFYEDLNAFKLFLLDVGLLGALSEMEPAQMLISNKAMTESKGAFTENYVLTQLLCQ
;
A
#
# COMPACT_ATOMS: atom_id res chain seq x y z
N MET A 1 -13.12 8.73 -4.86
CA MET A 1 -13.40 7.30 -5.17
C MET A 1 -13.68 6.58 -3.85
N LYS A 2 -14.72 5.73 -3.83
CA LYS A 2 -15.05 4.94 -2.62
C LYS A 2 -13.94 3.92 -2.33
N ARG A 3 -13.61 3.73 -1.05
CA ARG A 3 -12.61 2.77 -0.59
C ARG A 3 -13.19 1.94 0.56
N THR A 4 -13.03 0.64 0.49
CA THR A 4 -13.57 -0.31 1.49
C THR A 4 -12.94 -0.14 2.87
N ILE A 5 -11.70 0.36 2.95
CA ILE A 5 -10.97 0.61 4.20
C ILE A 5 -11.70 1.60 5.14
N ILE A 6 -12.61 2.41 4.64
CA ILE A 6 -13.42 3.34 5.47
C ILE A 6 -14.16 2.59 6.58
N GLU A 7 -14.64 1.38 6.32
CA GLU A 7 -15.33 0.58 7.33
C GLU A 7 -14.38 0.13 8.46
N GLN A 8 -13.13 -0.17 8.13
CA GLN A 8 -12.11 -0.49 9.14
C GLN A 8 -11.75 0.75 9.97
N LEU A 9 -11.69 1.94 9.33
CA LEU A 9 -11.45 3.20 10.02
C LEU A 9 -12.61 3.58 10.96
N LYS A 10 -13.86 3.33 10.57
CA LYS A 10 -15.04 3.49 11.43
C LYS A 10 -14.98 2.55 12.63
N ALA A 11 -14.69 1.27 12.40
CA ALA A 11 -14.52 0.30 13.48
C ALA A 11 -13.40 0.70 14.46
N TRP A 12 -12.28 1.24 13.93
CA TRP A 12 -11.23 1.80 14.78
C TRP A 12 -11.73 2.99 15.61
N LYS A 13 -12.46 3.93 15.01
CA LYS A 13 -13.01 5.11 15.70
C LYS A 13 -13.90 4.69 16.87
N GLU A 14 -14.74 3.67 16.70
CA GLU A 14 -15.73 3.20 17.69
C GLU A 14 -15.14 2.26 18.73
N SER A 15 -13.90 1.81 18.57
CA SER A 15 -13.26 0.87 19.49
C SER A 15 -13.05 1.49 20.88
N LEU A 16 -13.49 0.78 21.92
CA LEU A 16 -13.26 1.14 23.32
C LEU A 16 -11.78 1.09 23.71
N TYR A 17 -11.00 0.28 23.01
CA TYR A 17 -9.57 0.11 23.25
C TYR A 17 -8.73 0.77 22.15
N ARG A 18 -9.28 1.78 21.49
CA ARG A 18 -8.62 2.53 20.42
C ARG A 18 -7.28 3.09 20.88
N LYS A 19 -6.28 2.89 20.03
CA LYS A 19 -4.95 3.49 20.14
C LYS A 19 -4.71 4.44 18.97
N PRO A 20 -3.69 5.30 19.03
CA PRO A 20 -3.27 6.05 17.84
C PRO A 20 -3.11 5.13 16.64
N LEU A 21 -3.66 5.53 15.50
CA LEU A 21 -3.68 4.74 14.27
C LEU A 21 -2.45 5.04 13.43
N ILE A 22 -1.76 3.99 12.97
CA ILE A 22 -0.81 4.06 11.87
C ILE A 22 -1.49 3.53 10.61
N LEU A 23 -1.74 4.41 9.64
CA LEU A 23 -2.17 4.00 8.31
C LEU A 23 -0.94 3.72 7.45
N SER A 24 -0.56 2.45 7.36
CA SER A 24 0.59 1.99 6.57
C SER A 24 0.20 1.68 5.12
N GLY A 25 1.17 1.63 4.23
CA GLY A 25 0.99 1.26 2.82
C GLY A 25 1.98 1.98 1.91
N ALA A 26 2.15 1.49 0.70
CA ALA A 26 3.07 2.05 -0.28
C ALA A 26 2.78 3.53 -0.58
N ARG A 27 3.74 4.22 -1.15
CA ARG A 27 3.54 5.59 -1.62
C ARG A 27 2.47 5.63 -2.72
N GLN A 28 1.68 6.72 -2.76
CA GLN A 28 0.65 6.98 -3.78
C GLN A 28 -0.57 6.03 -3.78
N VAL A 29 -0.76 5.18 -2.75
CA VAL A 29 -1.99 4.38 -2.59
C VAL A 29 -3.18 5.18 -2.03
N GLY A 30 -2.97 6.47 -1.68
CA GLY A 30 -4.02 7.40 -1.26
C GLY A 30 -4.21 7.53 0.26
N LYS A 31 -3.19 7.28 1.08
CA LYS A 31 -3.26 7.36 2.56
C LYS A 31 -3.78 8.72 3.05
N THR A 32 -3.13 9.80 2.65
CA THR A 32 -3.50 11.18 3.02
C THR A 32 -4.94 11.49 2.64
N TYR A 33 -5.31 11.16 1.39
CA TYR A 33 -6.66 11.37 0.88
C TYR A 33 -7.72 10.65 1.74
N ILE A 34 -7.48 9.37 2.05
CA ILE A 34 -8.45 8.54 2.77
C ILE A 34 -8.62 9.01 4.23
N LEU A 35 -7.52 9.41 4.92
CA LEU A 35 -7.62 9.96 6.27
C LEU A 35 -8.37 11.29 6.29
N GLN A 36 -8.12 12.17 5.32
CA GLN A 36 -8.85 13.44 5.22
C GLN A 36 -10.33 13.23 4.91
N GLU A 37 -10.66 12.33 3.98
CA GLU A 37 -12.06 12.00 3.67
C GLU A 37 -12.77 11.35 4.86
N PHE A 38 -12.12 10.43 5.55
CA PHE A 38 -12.63 9.83 6.78
C PHE A 38 -12.88 10.89 7.86
N GLY A 39 -11.91 11.79 8.03
CA GLY A 39 -12.04 12.91 8.98
C GLY A 39 -13.24 13.79 8.67
N LYS A 40 -13.43 14.19 7.39
CA LYS A 40 -14.57 15.02 6.98
C LYS A 40 -15.92 14.34 7.15
N GLN A 41 -15.99 13.01 7.01
CA GLN A 41 -17.24 12.26 7.11
C GLN A 41 -17.63 11.94 8.55
N GLU A 42 -16.64 11.75 9.43
CA GLU A 42 -16.83 11.14 10.72
C GLU A 42 -16.53 12.05 11.91
N TYR A 43 -15.97 13.25 11.69
CA TYR A 43 -15.57 14.18 12.76
C TYR A 43 -16.06 15.60 12.46
N ASP A 44 -16.25 16.38 13.54
CA ASP A 44 -16.63 17.79 13.44
C ASP A 44 -15.46 18.64 12.90
N HIS A 45 -14.22 18.24 13.21
CA HIS A 45 -12.99 18.94 12.85
C HIS A 45 -11.89 17.99 12.40
N VAL A 46 -11.02 18.45 11.50
CA VAL A 46 -9.84 17.71 11.04
C VAL A 46 -8.60 18.59 11.18
N ALA A 47 -7.74 18.24 12.11
CA ALA A 47 -6.45 18.91 12.32
C ALA A 47 -5.37 18.17 11.51
N TYR A 48 -5.15 18.60 10.27
CA TYR A 48 -4.16 18.01 9.36
C TYR A 48 -2.84 18.77 9.41
N ILE A 49 -1.74 18.05 9.61
CA ILE A 49 -0.37 18.57 9.56
C ILE A 49 0.47 17.65 8.68
N ASN A 50 1.11 18.23 7.67
CA ASN A 50 2.22 17.59 6.97
C ASN A 50 3.50 17.83 7.78
N CYS A 51 4.15 16.74 8.18
CA CYS A 51 5.35 16.78 9.02
C CYS A 51 6.64 17.02 8.21
N ASP A 52 6.61 16.76 6.89
CA ASP A 52 7.78 16.99 6.03
C ASP A 52 8.10 18.49 5.92
N GLY A 53 9.33 18.85 6.28
CA GLY A 53 9.80 20.23 6.26
C GLY A 53 9.16 21.17 7.28
N ASN A 54 8.33 20.68 8.21
CA ASN A 54 7.64 21.49 9.22
C ASN A 54 8.49 21.62 10.50
N SER A 55 9.24 22.72 10.62
CA SER A 55 10.11 22.97 11.76
C SER A 55 9.35 23.22 13.08
N GLU A 56 8.14 23.77 13.03
CA GLU A 56 7.36 24.07 14.23
C GLU A 56 6.94 22.79 14.94
N ILE A 57 6.41 21.82 14.17
CA ILE A 57 6.02 20.53 14.75
C ILE A 57 7.25 19.68 15.13
N ALA A 58 8.36 19.79 14.38
CA ALA A 58 9.60 19.09 14.68
C ALA A 58 10.18 19.53 16.04
N ASN A 59 10.20 20.83 16.32
CA ASN A 59 10.74 21.37 17.56
C ASN A 59 9.98 20.88 18.80
N ILE A 60 8.63 20.79 18.71
CA ILE A 60 7.84 20.41 19.87
C ILE A 60 8.06 18.94 20.28
N PHE A 61 8.23 18.05 19.30
CA PHE A 61 8.55 16.64 19.58
C PHE A 61 10.01 16.42 19.98
N ALA A 62 10.90 17.36 19.69
CA ALA A 62 12.30 17.29 20.10
C ALA A 62 12.50 17.64 21.57
N GLU A 63 11.69 18.57 22.13
CA GLU A 63 11.84 19.06 23.51
C GLU A 63 11.33 18.04 24.55
N ASP A 64 10.02 17.85 24.60
CA ASP A 64 9.36 16.93 25.52
C ASP A 64 7.99 16.47 24.98
N TYR A 65 7.33 15.59 25.73
CA TYR A 65 6.02 15.05 25.39
C TYR A 65 4.91 15.59 26.30
N ASP A 66 4.94 16.88 26.68
CA ASP A 66 3.81 17.52 27.35
C ASP A 66 2.61 17.59 26.41
N MET A 67 1.66 16.67 26.58
CA MET A 67 0.51 16.54 25.69
C MET A 67 -0.36 17.82 25.64
N LYS A 68 -0.44 18.59 26.72
CA LYS A 68 -1.20 19.86 26.68
C LYS A 68 -0.57 20.85 25.72
N ARG A 69 0.77 20.99 25.76
CA ARG A 69 1.52 21.88 24.87
C ARG A 69 1.47 21.35 23.44
N VAL A 70 1.67 20.04 23.24
CA VAL A 70 1.61 19.40 21.91
C VAL A 70 0.25 19.67 21.26
N LEU A 71 -0.86 19.42 21.95
CA LEU A 71 -2.22 19.62 21.43
C LEU A 71 -2.51 21.12 21.13
N MET A 72 -2.03 22.04 21.99
CA MET A 72 -2.16 23.47 21.75
C MET A 72 -1.46 23.89 20.45
N VAL A 73 -0.23 23.42 20.22
CA VAL A 73 0.54 23.73 19.01
C VAL A 73 -0.07 23.08 17.77
N ILE A 74 -0.55 21.82 17.86
CA ILE A 74 -1.29 21.19 16.78
C ILE A 74 -2.51 22.04 16.40
N GLY A 75 -3.27 22.53 17.38
CA GLY A 75 -4.41 23.41 17.16
C GLY A 75 -4.03 24.73 16.46
N ALA A 76 -2.94 25.36 16.91
CA ALA A 76 -2.45 26.60 16.33
C ALA A 76 -1.97 26.43 14.87
N ILE A 77 -1.18 25.39 14.59
CA ILE A 77 -0.65 25.11 13.24
C ILE A 77 -1.80 24.73 12.28
N SER A 78 -2.69 23.82 12.70
CA SER A 78 -3.80 23.37 11.88
C SER A 78 -4.94 24.36 11.74
N LYS A 79 -4.96 25.39 12.61
CA LYS A 79 -6.06 26.37 12.74
C LYS A 79 -7.41 25.70 13.01
N GLN A 80 -7.39 24.60 13.74
CA GLN A 80 -8.57 23.84 14.10
C GLN A 80 -8.67 23.67 15.63
N PRO A 81 -9.89 23.67 16.20
CA PRO A 81 -10.05 23.35 17.61
C PRO A 81 -9.74 21.85 17.82
N ILE A 82 -9.00 21.57 18.89
CA ILE A 82 -8.65 20.18 19.26
C ILE A 82 -9.58 19.75 20.39
N ILE A 83 -10.68 19.13 20.02
CA ILE A 83 -11.75 18.72 20.94
C ILE A 83 -11.75 17.18 21.08
N PRO A 84 -11.66 16.62 22.31
CA PRO A 84 -11.69 15.17 22.52
C PRO A 84 -12.88 14.50 21.83
N GLY A 85 -12.61 13.42 21.10
CA GLY A 85 -13.63 12.64 20.38
C GLY A 85 -14.28 13.32 19.16
N LYS A 86 -14.09 14.65 18.97
CA LYS A 86 -14.70 15.43 17.89
C LYS A 86 -13.72 15.89 16.82
N THR A 87 -12.43 15.93 17.13
CA THR A 87 -11.36 16.30 16.20
C THR A 87 -10.52 15.08 15.86
N LEU A 88 -10.35 14.79 14.56
CA LEU A 88 -9.34 13.86 14.09
C LEU A 88 -8.03 14.63 13.86
N ILE A 89 -6.98 14.24 14.58
CA ILE A 89 -5.62 14.74 14.36
C ILE A 89 -4.95 13.83 13.33
N ILE A 90 -4.46 14.40 12.23
CA ILE A 90 -3.75 13.68 11.17
C ILE A 90 -2.32 14.23 11.09
N LEU A 91 -1.33 13.38 11.39
CA LEU A 91 0.10 13.69 11.19
C LEU A 91 0.59 12.89 9.99
N ASP A 92 0.79 13.57 8.87
CA ASP A 92 1.23 12.96 7.62
C ASP A 92 2.75 13.04 7.48
N GLU A 93 3.38 12.02 6.88
CA GLU A 93 4.82 11.82 6.76
C GLU A 93 5.55 11.92 8.14
N ILE A 94 4.98 11.28 9.16
CA ILE A 94 5.45 11.36 10.55
C ILE A 94 6.90 10.87 10.74
N GLN A 95 7.40 10.00 9.85
CA GLN A 95 8.78 9.51 9.87
C GLN A 95 9.82 10.63 9.59
N GLU A 96 9.41 11.76 9.04
CA GLU A 96 10.29 12.92 8.84
C GLU A 96 10.55 13.67 10.17
N LEU A 97 9.79 13.38 11.22
CA LEU A 97 9.98 13.95 12.53
C LEU A 97 10.89 13.07 13.39
N HIS A 98 12.00 13.61 13.87
CA HIS A 98 12.79 12.94 14.91
C HIS A 98 11.90 12.62 16.12
N LYS A 99 11.84 11.35 16.54
CA LYS A 99 10.96 10.83 17.60
C LYS A 99 9.45 10.93 17.31
N GLY A 100 9.04 11.24 16.09
CA GLY A 100 7.63 11.35 15.71
C GLY A 100 6.83 10.08 16.01
N LEU A 101 7.31 8.92 15.57
CA LEU A 101 6.68 7.64 15.86
C LEU A 101 6.63 7.32 17.37
N SER A 102 7.69 7.68 18.11
CA SER A 102 7.74 7.48 19.56
C SER A 102 6.72 8.32 20.32
N SER A 103 6.31 9.47 19.78
CA SER A 103 5.28 10.34 20.37
C SER A 103 3.92 9.65 20.52
N LEU A 104 3.62 8.69 19.64
CA LEU A 104 2.35 7.95 19.66
C LEU A 104 2.12 7.21 20.98
N LYS A 105 3.19 6.80 21.66
CA LYS A 105 3.09 6.22 23.01
C LYS A 105 2.43 7.21 23.97
N TYR A 106 2.84 8.45 23.94
CA TYR A 106 2.34 9.48 24.87
C TYR A 106 0.93 9.91 24.53
N PHE A 107 0.54 9.95 23.26
CA PHE A 107 -0.88 10.08 22.90
C PHE A 107 -1.72 8.92 23.46
N CYS A 108 -1.23 7.69 23.36
CA CYS A 108 -1.94 6.53 23.88
C CYS A 108 -2.08 6.54 25.40
N GLU A 109 -1.05 6.98 26.15
CA GLU A 109 -0.98 6.88 27.60
C GLU A 109 -1.56 8.13 28.30
N ASN A 110 -1.31 9.32 27.76
CA ASN A 110 -1.55 10.60 28.43
C ASN A 110 -2.68 11.43 27.78
N ALA A 111 -3.17 11.02 26.60
CA ALA A 111 -4.21 11.74 25.86
C ALA A 111 -5.10 10.75 25.05
N PRO A 112 -5.59 9.64 25.64
CA PRO A 112 -6.32 8.59 24.91
C PRO A 112 -7.68 9.06 24.39
N GLU A 113 -8.23 10.16 24.90
CA GLU A 113 -9.48 10.77 24.46
C GLU A 113 -9.36 11.48 23.11
N TYR A 114 -8.13 11.77 22.64
CA TYR A 114 -7.90 12.38 21.34
C TYR A 114 -7.67 11.33 20.26
N HIS A 115 -8.31 11.51 19.12
CA HIS A 115 -8.21 10.60 18.00
C HIS A 115 -7.04 11.03 17.10
N VAL A 116 -6.01 10.22 17.05
CA VAL A 116 -4.78 10.49 16.29
C VAL A 116 -4.59 9.41 15.22
N ALA A 117 -4.45 9.84 13.98
CA ALA A 117 -4.09 8.97 12.87
C ALA A 117 -2.82 9.52 12.21
N VAL A 118 -1.87 8.65 11.93
CA VAL A 118 -0.63 9.03 11.26
C VAL A 118 -0.48 8.25 9.97
N ALA A 119 0.14 8.88 8.99
CA ALA A 119 0.50 8.26 7.72
C ALA A 119 1.97 8.54 7.39
N GLY A 120 2.53 7.70 6.54
CA GLY A 120 3.85 7.90 5.97
C GLY A 120 4.14 6.85 4.92
N SER A 121 4.94 7.22 3.94
CA SER A 121 5.19 6.38 2.77
C SER A 121 6.26 5.32 3.00
N LEU A 122 7.20 5.54 3.92
CA LEU A 122 8.30 4.62 4.26
C LEU A 122 8.28 4.22 5.74
N LEU A 123 7.10 4.23 6.36
CA LEU A 123 6.95 3.88 7.78
C LEU A 123 7.51 2.48 8.11
N GLY A 124 7.28 1.49 7.23
CA GLY A 124 7.84 0.15 7.41
C GLY A 124 9.37 0.15 7.41
N VAL A 125 10.01 0.92 6.53
CA VAL A 125 11.46 1.07 6.47
C VAL A 125 11.98 1.82 7.70
N ALA A 126 11.37 2.93 8.09
CA ALA A 126 11.76 3.71 9.26
C ALA A 126 11.67 2.90 10.55
N MET A 127 10.64 2.06 10.71
CA MET A 127 10.46 1.18 11.86
C MET A 127 11.59 0.14 12.01
N HIS A 128 12.24 -0.27 10.92
CA HIS A 128 13.39 -1.18 10.95
C HIS A 128 14.74 -0.47 11.12
N GLN A 129 14.83 0.83 10.84
CA GLN A 129 16.06 1.61 10.92
C GLN A 129 16.33 2.28 12.29
N GLY A 130 15.55 1.95 13.31
CA GLY A 130 15.82 2.38 14.70
C GLY A 130 14.80 3.34 15.31
N GLU A 131 13.82 3.84 14.55
CA GLU A 131 12.63 4.47 15.11
C GLU A 131 11.56 3.41 15.33
N SER A 132 11.55 2.79 16.51
CA SER A 132 10.54 1.79 16.81
C SER A 132 9.17 2.43 17.03
N ALA A 133 8.16 1.99 16.27
CA ALA A 133 6.79 2.22 16.67
C ALA A 133 6.57 1.64 18.06
N PRO A 134 5.88 2.34 18.96
CA PRO A 134 5.70 1.87 20.35
C PRO A 134 4.84 0.61 20.36
N VAL A 135 5.50 -0.53 20.58
CA VAL A 135 4.87 -1.85 20.58
C VAL A 135 3.69 -1.88 21.57
N GLY A 136 2.54 -2.32 21.08
CA GLY A 136 1.32 -2.42 21.89
C GLY A 136 0.62 -1.09 22.21
N LYS A 137 1.10 0.06 21.71
CA LYS A 137 0.54 1.39 21.97
C LYS A 137 -0.06 2.04 20.71
N VAL A 138 -0.09 1.34 19.61
CA VAL A 138 -0.65 1.79 18.33
C VAL A 138 -1.49 0.69 17.70
N ASP A 139 -2.48 1.08 16.91
CA ASP A 139 -3.22 0.23 15.99
C ASP A 139 -2.65 0.43 14.59
N ILE A 140 -2.57 -0.63 13.79
CA ILE A 140 -2.03 -0.56 12.43
C ILE A 140 -3.08 -1.05 11.45
N ILE A 141 -3.45 -0.19 10.51
CA ILE A 141 -4.29 -0.55 9.37
C ILE A 141 -3.45 -0.38 8.11
N ARG A 142 -3.56 -1.32 7.18
CA ARG A 142 -2.80 -1.29 5.93
C ARG A 142 -3.68 -0.92 4.75
N LEU A 143 -3.28 0.14 4.02
CA LEU A 143 -3.93 0.55 2.78
C LEU A 143 -3.18 -0.03 1.59
N TYR A 144 -3.90 -0.81 0.80
CA TYR A 144 -3.41 -1.38 -0.46
C TYR A 144 -3.82 -0.53 -1.66
N PRO A 145 -3.25 -0.74 -2.86
CA PRO A 145 -3.86 -0.27 -4.11
C PRO A 145 -5.33 -0.68 -4.19
N MET A 146 -6.11 -0.02 -5.01
CA MET A 146 -7.55 -0.33 -5.17
C MET A 146 -7.74 -1.77 -5.63
N SER A 147 -8.65 -2.50 -4.98
CA SER A 147 -9.05 -3.83 -5.41
C SER A 147 -9.90 -3.78 -6.69
N PHE A 148 -10.11 -4.94 -7.32
CA PHE A 148 -11.03 -5.05 -8.45
C PHE A 148 -12.46 -4.64 -8.08
N GLU A 149 -12.91 -4.95 -6.87
CA GLU A 149 -14.20 -4.48 -6.35
C GLU A 149 -14.27 -2.95 -6.29
N GLU A 150 -13.23 -2.30 -5.75
CA GLU A 150 -13.14 -0.84 -5.69
C GLU A 150 -13.04 -0.21 -7.08
N PHE A 151 -12.40 -0.89 -8.03
CA PHE A 151 -12.35 -0.48 -9.43
C PHE A 151 -13.73 -0.54 -10.10
N LEU A 152 -14.51 -1.62 -9.85
CA LEU A 152 -15.91 -1.71 -10.32
C LEU A 152 -16.77 -0.59 -9.75
N MET A 153 -16.66 -0.31 -8.45
CA MET A 153 -17.37 0.82 -7.83
C MET A 153 -16.95 2.16 -8.44
N ALA A 154 -15.67 2.35 -8.74
CA ALA A 154 -15.17 3.57 -9.35
C ALA A 154 -15.63 3.75 -10.82
N LYS A 155 -15.98 2.65 -11.50
CA LYS A 155 -16.58 2.63 -12.85
C LYS A 155 -18.09 2.72 -12.85
N ASP A 156 -18.74 2.93 -11.70
CA ASP A 156 -20.20 2.89 -11.54
C ASP A 156 -20.84 1.54 -11.95
N GLU A 157 -20.08 0.43 -11.85
CA GLU A 157 -20.52 -0.93 -12.14
C GLU A 157 -20.92 -1.70 -10.85
N GLU A 158 -21.57 -1.01 -9.90
CA GLU A 158 -21.98 -1.62 -8.61
C GLU A 158 -22.95 -2.81 -8.81
N GLN A 159 -23.76 -2.81 -9.86
CA GLN A 159 -24.64 -3.95 -10.17
C GLN A 159 -23.84 -5.21 -10.52
N LEU A 160 -22.76 -5.09 -11.29
CA LEU A 160 -21.87 -6.23 -11.59
C LEU A 160 -21.18 -6.73 -10.34
N LEU A 161 -20.75 -5.84 -9.45
CA LEU A 161 -20.18 -6.20 -8.18
C LEU A 161 -21.16 -7.01 -7.32
N ASN A 162 -22.44 -6.59 -7.25
CA ASN A 162 -23.48 -7.31 -6.51
C ASN A 162 -23.76 -8.70 -7.11
N ILE A 163 -23.73 -8.84 -8.43
CA ILE A 163 -23.86 -10.13 -9.11
C ILE A 163 -22.68 -11.05 -8.78
N LEU A 164 -21.45 -10.53 -8.79
CA LEU A 164 -20.26 -11.31 -8.38
C LEU A 164 -20.36 -11.77 -6.93
N LYS A 165 -20.81 -10.90 -6.02
CA LYS A 165 -20.99 -11.21 -4.59
C LYS A 165 -22.12 -12.21 -4.32
N SER A 166 -23.16 -12.22 -5.16
CA SER A 166 -24.27 -13.19 -5.04
C SER A 166 -23.85 -14.63 -5.33
N LYS A 167 -22.73 -14.84 -6.04
CA LYS A 167 -22.24 -16.15 -6.51
C LYS A 167 -23.27 -16.88 -7.39
N ASP A 168 -24.19 -16.16 -8.04
CA ASP A 168 -25.08 -16.73 -9.05
C ASP A 168 -24.29 -17.02 -10.34
N TRP A 169 -23.73 -18.21 -10.39
CA TRP A 169 -22.88 -18.64 -11.50
C TRP A 169 -23.57 -18.64 -12.86
N LYS A 170 -24.90 -18.81 -12.91
CA LYS A 170 -25.66 -18.72 -14.17
C LYS A 170 -25.63 -17.31 -14.71
N THR A 171 -25.98 -16.33 -13.89
CA THR A 171 -25.94 -14.91 -14.28
C THR A 171 -24.50 -14.44 -14.55
N ILE A 172 -23.52 -14.84 -13.74
CA ILE A 172 -22.09 -14.54 -13.96
C ILE A 172 -21.63 -15.07 -15.32
N THR A 173 -22.04 -16.29 -15.71
CA THR A 173 -21.67 -16.88 -17.01
C THR A 173 -22.29 -16.10 -18.18
N LEU A 174 -23.52 -15.63 -18.05
CA LEU A 174 -24.17 -14.81 -19.07
C LEU A 174 -23.45 -13.46 -19.28
N LEU A 175 -22.78 -12.94 -18.25
CA LEU A 175 -22.05 -11.67 -18.29
C LEU A 175 -20.53 -11.87 -18.47
N HIS A 176 -20.09 -13.09 -18.79
CA HIS A 176 -18.68 -13.48 -18.87
C HIS A 176 -17.84 -12.48 -19.68
N ASP A 177 -18.27 -12.19 -20.92
CA ASP A 177 -17.49 -11.35 -21.82
C ASP A 177 -17.35 -9.91 -21.30
N LYS A 178 -18.39 -9.36 -20.70
CA LYS A 178 -18.36 -8.03 -20.06
C LYS A 178 -17.39 -8.04 -18.86
N LEU A 179 -17.48 -9.06 -18.00
CA LEU A 179 -16.61 -9.19 -16.83
C LEU A 179 -15.15 -9.37 -17.21
N ILE A 180 -14.85 -10.22 -18.20
CA ILE A 180 -13.48 -10.43 -18.72
C ILE A 180 -12.93 -9.14 -19.33
N LYS A 181 -13.74 -8.39 -20.08
CA LYS A 181 -13.31 -7.09 -20.62
C LYS A 181 -12.87 -6.14 -19.50
N ILE A 182 -13.71 -5.97 -18.46
CA ILE A 182 -13.38 -5.08 -17.33
C ILE A 182 -12.18 -5.61 -16.53
N LEU A 183 -12.05 -6.92 -16.37
CA LEU A 183 -10.89 -7.52 -15.73
C LEU A 183 -9.59 -7.24 -16.50
N ARG A 184 -9.62 -7.27 -17.83
CA ARG A 184 -8.46 -6.88 -18.66
C ARG A 184 -8.12 -5.39 -18.51
N GLU A 185 -9.13 -4.54 -18.47
CA GLU A 185 -8.92 -3.12 -18.16
C GLU A 185 -8.22 -2.96 -16.81
N TYR A 186 -8.68 -3.66 -15.77
CA TYR A 186 -8.03 -3.64 -14.46
C TYR A 186 -6.61 -4.21 -14.50
N TYR A 187 -6.33 -5.27 -15.24
CA TYR A 187 -4.96 -5.79 -15.41
C TYR A 187 -4.02 -4.74 -16.01
N PHE A 188 -4.53 -3.92 -16.92
CA PHE A 188 -3.77 -2.84 -17.52
C PHE A 188 -3.64 -1.61 -16.60
N VAL A 189 -4.76 -1.13 -16.05
CA VAL A 189 -4.80 0.09 -15.24
C VAL A 189 -4.20 -0.14 -13.85
N GLY A 190 -4.47 -1.31 -13.26
CA GLY A 190 -4.16 -1.61 -11.87
C GLY A 190 -5.07 -0.92 -10.89
N GLY A 191 -4.64 -0.93 -9.62
CA GLY A 191 -5.35 -0.31 -8.49
C GLY A 191 -4.70 0.98 -7.98
N MET A 192 -3.68 1.54 -8.65
CA MET A 192 -3.10 2.82 -8.22
C MET A 192 -4.11 3.95 -8.46
N PRO A 193 -4.50 4.70 -7.39
CA PRO A 193 -5.62 5.66 -7.48
C PRO A 193 -5.48 6.70 -8.60
N GLU A 194 -4.26 7.18 -8.86
CA GLU A 194 -4.01 8.15 -9.93
C GLU A 194 -4.21 7.52 -11.32
N ALA A 195 -3.72 6.30 -11.53
CA ALA A 195 -3.92 5.56 -12.77
C ALA A 195 -5.40 5.27 -13.02
N VAL A 196 -6.14 4.82 -11.99
CA VAL A 196 -7.59 4.60 -12.08
C VAL A 196 -8.33 5.90 -12.40
N LYS A 197 -8.02 7.00 -11.69
CA LYS A 197 -8.63 8.32 -11.94
C LYS A 197 -8.39 8.80 -13.37
N THR A 198 -7.16 8.67 -13.86
CA THR A 198 -6.78 9.05 -15.23
C THR A 198 -7.56 8.22 -16.26
N TYR A 199 -7.63 6.91 -16.06
CA TYR A 199 -8.37 6.02 -16.97
C TYR A 199 -9.86 6.37 -17.03
N LEU A 200 -10.50 6.56 -15.89
CA LEU A 200 -11.94 6.91 -15.82
C LEU A 200 -12.25 8.27 -16.44
N ALA A 201 -11.32 9.22 -16.32
CA ALA A 201 -11.52 10.56 -16.85
C ALA A 201 -11.26 10.67 -18.37
N THR A 202 -10.32 9.90 -18.91
CA THR A 202 -9.81 10.09 -20.27
C THR A 202 -10.03 8.90 -21.18
N ASN A 203 -10.16 7.70 -20.64
CA ASN A 203 -10.12 6.42 -21.36
C ASN A 203 -8.90 6.28 -22.29
N ASP A 204 -7.81 6.99 -21.97
CA ASP A 204 -6.56 7.00 -22.76
C ASP A 204 -5.51 6.12 -22.08
N ALA A 205 -5.18 5.02 -22.76
CA ALA A 205 -4.20 4.05 -22.27
C ALA A 205 -2.77 4.62 -22.20
N ASN A 206 -2.41 5.57 -23.08
CA ASN A 206 -1.07 6.18 -23.08
C ASN A 206 -0.90 7.09 -21.87
N LEU A 207 -1.91 7.87 -21.51
CA LEU A 207 -1.89 8.70 -20.29
C LEU A 207 -1.80 7.85 -19.05
N VAL A 208 -2.54 6.74 -18.97
CA VAL A 208 -2.42 5.78 -17.86
C VAL A 208 -1.01 5.23 -17.75
N ARG A 209 -0.40 4.83 -18.87
CA ARG A 209 0.99 4.33 -18.89
C ARG A 209 1.99 5.39 -18.44
N GLN A 210 1.80 6.66 -18.82
CA GLN A 210 2.63 7.76 -18.32
C GLN A 210 2.54 7.89 -16.79
N VAL A 211 1.32 7.84 -16.22
CA VAL A 211 1.12 7.86 -14.77
C VAL A 211 1.84 6.69 -14.10
N GLN A 212 1.68 5.48 -14.62
CA GLN A 212 2.36 4.28 -14.07
C GLN A 212 3.89 4.43 -14.11
N ASN A 213 4.45 4.93 -15.22
CA ASN A 213 5.88 5.15 -15.35
C ASN A 213 6.38 6.22 -14.37
N ASN A 214 5.61 7.28 -14.14
CA ASN A 214 5.93 8.29 -13.13
C ASN A 214 5.96 7.70 -11.73
N ILE A 215 4.99 6.85 -11.38
CA ILE A 215 4.96 6.13 -10.10
C ILE A 215 6.21 5.25 -9.95
N LEU A 216 6.56 4.47 -10.97
CA LEU A 216 7.76 3.62 -10.96
C LEU A 216 9.05 4.44 -10.82
N THR A 217 9.11 5.63 -11.44
CA THR A 217 10.24 6.55 -11.31
C THR A 217 10.39 7.09 -9.89
N ILE A 218 9.27 7.46 -9.24
CA ILE A 218 9.26 7.89 -7.84
C ILE A 218 9.73 6.75 -6.93
N TYR A 219 9.26 5.52 -7.13
CA TYR A 219 9.72 4.36 -6.36
C TYR A 219 11.22 4.10 -6.52
N ARG A 220 11.77 4.24 -7.74
CA ARG A 220 13.22 4.14 -7.98
C ARG A 220 14.00 5.21 -7.20
N SER A 221 13.48 6.44 -7.17
CA SER A 221 14.08 7.52 -6.37
C SER A 221 14.07 7.20 -4.87
N ASP A 222 12.97 6.65 -4.37
CA ASP A 222 12.85 6.28 -2.95
C ASP A 222 13.79 5.12 -2.56
N MET A 223 14.08 4.18 -3.48
CA MET A 223 15.04 3.09 -3.27
C MET A 223 16.48 3.57 -2.98
N SER A 224 16.81 4.80 -3.33
CA SER A 224 18.12 5.42 -3.05
C SER A 224 18.13 6.28 -1.77
N LYS A 225 16.96 6.52 -1.18
CA LYS A 225 16.85 7.27 0.08
C LYS A 225 17.11 6.35 1.27
N HIS A 226 17.80 6.88 2.26
CA HIS A 226 18.02 6.23 3.56
C HIS A 226 18.78 4.90 3.51
N VAL A 227 19.50 4.60 2.41
CA VAL A 227 20.33 3.40 2.24
C VAL A 227 21.67 3.74 1.61
N SER A 228 22.66 2.87 1.78
CA SER A 228 23.96 3.02 1.11
C SER A 228 23.82 2.84 -0.41
N PRO A 229 24.72 3.44 -1.24
CA PRO A 229 24.70 3.26 -2.70
C PRO A 229 24.75 1.79 -3.14
N ASN A 230 25.46 0.95 -2.40
CA ASN A 230 25.54 -0.49 -2.67
C ASN A 230 24.20 -1.20 -2.42
N GLU A 231 23.50 -0.84 -1.36
CA GLU A 231 22.17 -1.38 -1.04
C GLU A 231 21.13 -0.89 -2.04
N ALA A 232 21.14 0.40 -2.40
CA ALA A 232 20.27 0.96 -3.43
C ALA A 232 20.39 0.19 -4.76
N THR A 233 21.64 -0.13 -5.15
CA THR A 233 21.90 -0.94 -6.34
C THR A 233 21.30 -2.33 -6.24
N ARG A 234 21.45 -3.01 -5.09
CA ARG A 234 20.89 -4.36 -4.85
C ARG A 234 19.36 -4.33 -4.85
N ILE A 235 18.75 -3.33 -4.21
CA ILE A 235 17.29 -3.13 -4.20
C ILE A 235 16.77 -2.96 -5.64
N SER A 236 17.42 -2.10 -6.43
CA SER A 236 17.07 -1.88 -7.84
C SER A 236 17.21 -3.16 -8.69
N MET A 237 18.26 -3.95 -8.46
CA MET A 237 18.44 -5.23 -9.17
C MET A 237 17.34 -6.23 -8.86
N VAL A 238 16.97 -6.39 -7.59
CA VAL A 238 15.84 -7.25 -7.19
C VAL A 238 14.55 -6.76 -7.83
N TRP A 239 14.25 -5.46 -7.71
CA TRP A 239 13.05 -4.84 -8.27
C TRP A 239 12.91 -5.11 -9.78
N GLN A 240 13.96 -4.86 -10.56
CA GLN A 240 13.97 -5.09 -12.00
C GLN A 240 13.84 -6.57 -12.39
N SER A 241 14.25 -7.49 -11.51
CA SER A 241 14.14 -8.94 -11.78
C SER A 241 12.75 -9.51 -11.61
N ILE A 242 11.84 -8.83 -10.90
CA ILE A 242 10.50 -9.36 -10.54
C ILE A 242 9.70 -9.82 -11.76
N PRO A 243 9.54 -9.02 -12.83
CA PRO A 243 8.75 -9.46 -13.98
C PRO A 243 9.28 -10.75 -14.61
N SER A 244 10.59 -10.84 -14.83
CA SER A 244 11.21 -12.02 -15.43
C SER A 244 11.14 -13.25 -14.54
N GLN A 245 11.11 -13.09 -13.21
CA GLN A 245 10.98 -14.19 -12.27
C GLN A 245 9.54 -14.70 -12.17
N LEU A 246 8.55 -13.81 -12.27
CA LEU A 246 7.14 -14.17 -12.29
C LEU A 246 6.73 -14.79 -13.63
N ALA A 247 7.29 -14.32 -14.75
CA ALA A 247 7.02 -14.85 -16.09
C ALA A 247 7.55 -16.27 -16.31
N LYS A 248 8.60 -16.66 -15.59
CA LYS A 248 9.10 -18.04 -15.61
C LYS A 248 8.23 -18.90 -14.70
N GLU A 249 7.93 -20.12 -15.12
CA GLU A 249 7.22 -21.11 -14.30
C GLU A 249 8.04 -21.61 -13.10
N ASN A 250 8.87 -20.72 -12.54
CA ASN A 250 9.68 -21.02 -11.36
C ASN A 250 8.78 -21.12 -10.12
N LYS A 251 8.95 -22.22 -9.38
CA LYS A 251 8.22 -22.42 -8.12
C LYS A 251 8.75 -21.57 -6.96
N LYS A 252 9.86 -20.84 -7.16
CA LYS A 252 10.49 -19.99 -6.14
C LYS A 252 11.35 -18.89 -6.77
N PHE A 253 11.67 -17.86 -5.97
CA PHE A 253 12.62 -16.81 -6.31
C PHE A 253 14.03 -17.37 -6.53
N ILE A 254 14.69 -16.97 -7.61
CA ILE A 254 16.02 -17.46 -8.02
C ILE A 254 17.03 -16.32 -7.92
N TYR A 255 17.91 -16.34 -6.93
CA TYR A 255 18.94 -15.31 -6.74
C TYR A 255 19.90 -15.21 -7.93
N GLY A 256 20.24 -16.34 -8.55
CA GLY A 256 21.07 -16.39 -9.76
C GLY A 256 20.44 -15.71 -10.97
N ALA A 257 19.11 -15.50 -10.99
CA ALA A 257 18.43 -14.75 -12.05
C ALA A 257 18.55 -13.22 -11.84
N VAL A 258 18.82 -12.75 -10.62
CA VAL A 258 19.14 -11.35 -10.33
C VAL A 258 20.57 -11.03 -10.80
N ARG A 259 21.51 -11.87 -10.45
CA ARG A 259 22.93 -11.78 -10.87
C ARG A 259 23.57 -13.17 -10.84
N SER A 260 24.32 -13.52 -11.87
CA SER A 260 25.05 -14.79 -11.93
C SER A 260 25.91 -15.01 -10.69
N GLY A 261 25.83 -16.20 -10.08
CA GLY A 261 26.54 -16.56 -8.86
C GLY A 261 26.00 -15.96 -7.55
N ALA A 262 24.88 -15.20 -7.60
CA ALA A 262 24.30 -14.59 -6.40
C ALA A 262 23.70 -15.62 -5.45
N ARG A 263 23.81 -15.34 -4.15
CA ARG A 263 23.28 -16.13 -3.04
C ARG A 263 22.29 -15.30 -2.20
N ALA A 264 21.54 -15.96 -1.34
CA ALA A 264 20.56 -15.32 -0.46
C ALA A 264 21.16 -14.14 0.33
N LYS A 265 22.33 -14.33 0.96
CA LYS A 265 23.03 -13.29 1.73
C LYS A 265 23.31 -11.99 0.97
N ASP A 266 23.32 -12.04 -0.35
CA ASP A 266 23.65 -10.88 -1.18
C ASP A 266 22.43 -9.95 -1.37
N PHE A 267 21.19 -10.49 -1.23
CA PHE A 267 19.97 -9.79 -1.59
C PHE A 267 18.84 -9.82 -0.55
N GLU A 268 18.98 -10.58 0.57
CA GLU A 268 17.92 -10.66 1.60
C GLU A 268 17.54 -9.28 2.16
N MET A 269 18.51 -8.42 2.46
CA MET A 269 18.25 -7.07 2.95
C MET A 269 17.53 -6.22 1.90
N ALA A 270 17.89 -6.35 0.63
CA ALA A 270 17.22 -5.66 -0.46
C ALA A 270 15.77 -6.12 -0.64
N ILE A 271 15.52 -7.42 -0.52
CA ILE A 271 14.16 -7.98 -0.54
C ILE A 271 13.36 -7.46 0.66
N GLN A 272 13.95 -7.49 1.86
CA GLN A 272 13.28 -7.01 3.07
C GLN A 272 12.90 -5.53 2.93
N TRP A 273 13.81 -4.69 2.44
CA TRP A 273 13.53 -3.29 2.18
C TRP A 273 12.31 -3.09 1.27
N LEU A 274 12.23 -3.84 0.15
CA LEU A 274 11.09 -3.77 -0.78
C LEU A 274 9.77 -4.20 -0.13
N VAL A 275 9.81 -5.19 0.76
CA VAL A 275 8.65 -5.66 1.53
C VAL A 275 8.21 -4.60 2.55
N ASP A 276 9.16 -4.00 3.28
CA ASP A 276 8.91 -2.98 4.30
C ASP A 276 8.39 -1.68 3.70
N ALA A 277 8.89 -1.31 2.52
CA ALA A 277 8.36 -0.20 1.72
C ALA A 277 6.94 -0.48 1.16
N GLY A 278 6.45 -1.71 1.28
CA GLY A 278 5.15 -2.13 0.75
C GLY A 278 5.10 -2.25 -0.77
N LEU A 279 6.26 -2.28 -1.44
CA LEU A 279 6.37 -2.37 -2.90
C LEU A 279 6.24 -3.79 -3.42
N THR A 280 6.53 -4.77 -2.56
CA THR A 280 6.45 -6.20 -2.88
C THR A 280 5.85 -6.99 -1.73
N TYR A 281 5.37 -8.18 -2.08
CA TYR A 281 4.90 -9.19 -1.12
C TYR A 281 5.74 -10.45 -1.26
N ARG A 282 6.36 -10.88 -0.16
CA ARG A 282 7.09 -12.14 -0.07
C ARG A 282 6.14 -13.22 0.40
N ILE A 283 5.83 -14.19 -0.46
CA ILE A 283 4.92 -15.30 -0.16
C ILE A 283 5.69 -16.61 -0.19
N SER A 284 5.80 -17.24 0.98
CA SER A 284 6.48 -18.52 1.15
C SER A 284 5.61 -19.67 0.66
N ARG A 285 6.27 -20.71 0.18
CA ARG A 285 5.61 -21.98 -0.16
C ARG A 285 5.34 -22.78 1.12
N VAL A 286 4.21 -23.48 1.18
CA VAL A 286 3.99 -24.56 2.16
C VAL A 286 4.33 -25.91 1.52
N ARG A 287 4.95 -26.81 2.28
CA ARG A 287 5.34 -28.15 1.82
C ARG A 287 4.14 -29.09 1.78
N GLU A 288 3.27 -28.97 2.76
CA GLU A 288 2.08 -29.76 2.95
C GLU A 288 0.92 -28.87 3.38
N VAL A 289 -0.31 -29.27 3.02
CA VAL A 289 -1.51 -28.54 3.40
C VAL A 289 -2.02 -29.08 4.73
N GLY A 290 -1.48 -28.53 5.82
CA GLY A 290 -1.88 -28.84 7.19
C GLY A 290 -2.16 -27.57 8.00
N MET A 291 -2.93 -27.67 9.09
CA MET A 291 -3.26 -26.55 9.97
C MET A 291 -2.45 -26.63 11.26
N PRO A 292 -1.83 -25.56 11.72
CA PRO A 292 -1.70 -24.24 11.07
C PRO A 292 -0.67 -24.26 9.93
N LEU A 293 -1.01 -23.61 8.81
CA LEU A 293 -0.17 -23.58 7.59
C LEU A 293 1.27 -23.15 7.86
N LYS A 294 1.49 -22.29 8.85
CA LYS A 294 2.81 -21.75 9.20
C LYS A 294 3.81 -22.84 9.64
N PHE A 295 3.35 -23.97 10.16
CA PHE A 295 4.23 -25.09 10.55
C PHE A 295 4.84 -25.80 9.34
N TYR A 296 4.20 -25.66 8.19
CA TYR A 296 4.61 -26.30 6.92
C TYR A 296 5.30 -25.31 5.97
N GLU A 297 5.58 -24.08 6.44
CA GLU A 297 6.21 -23.03 5.65
C GLU A 297 7.66 -23.42 5.27
N ASP A 298 7.99 -23.27 3.99
CA ASP A 298 9.33 -23.43 3.47
C ASP A 298 9.97 -22.06 3.27
N LEU A 299 10.70 -21.60 4.27
CA LEU A 299 11.35 -20.28 4.26
C LEU A 299 12.38 -20.11 3.12
N ASN A 300 12.88 -21.23 2.53
CA ASN A 300 13.82 -21.20 1.43
C ASN A 300 13.15 -21.18 0.04
N ALA A 301 11.83 -21.23 0.00
CA ALA A 301 11.07 -21.22 -1.24
C ALA A 301 9.93 -20.21 -1.16
N PHE A 302 10.13 -19.04 -1.71
CA PHE A 302 9.15 -17.96 -1.78
C PHE A 302 9.10 -17.36 -3.18
N LYS A 303 8.01 -16.64 -3.48
CA LYS A 303 7.89 -15.76 -4.64
C LYS A 303 7.79 -14.31 -4.17
N LEU A 304 8.26 -13.38 -5.00
CA LEU A 304 8.02 -11.94 -4.82
C LEU A 304 6.98 -11.48 -5.82
N PHE A 305 5.92 -10.88 -5.31
CA PHE A 305 4.85 -10.30 -6.09
C PHE A 305 4.89 -8.78 -5.99
N LEU A 306 4.52 -8.10 -7.06
CA LEU A 306 4.43 -6.65 -7.06
C LEU A 306 3.14 -6.19 -6.36
N LEU A 307 3.18 -4.99 -5.77
CA LEU A 307 2.02 -4.43 -5.05
C LEU A 307 0.80 -4.21 -5.95
N ASP A 308 0.99 -4.08 -7.25
CA ASP A 308 -0.06 -3.72 -8.21
C ASP A 308 0.16 -4.37 -9.58
N VAL A 309 -0.92 -4.89 -10.17
CA VAL A 309 -0.86 -5.60 -11.45
C VAL A 309 -0.62 -4.66 -12.64
N GLY A 310 -1.14 -3.44 -12.60
CA GLY A 310 -0.92 -2.43 -13.65
C GLY A 310 0.53 -1.96 -13.67
N LEU A 311 1.12 -1.77 -12.48
CA LEU A 311 2.54 -1.45 -12.35
C LEU A 311 3.43 -2.63 -12.78
N LEU A 312 3.00 -3.89 -12.59
CA LEU A 312 3.70 -5.05 -13.13
C LEU A 312 3.75 -4.98 -14.67
N GLY A 313 2.64 -4.61 -15.32
CA GLY A 313 2.58 -4.40 -16.77
C GLY A 313 3.51 -3.29 -17.25
N ALA A 314 3.55 -2.17 -16.52
CA ALA A 314 4.45 -1.06 -16.83
C ALA A 314 5.93 -1.42 -16.63
N LEU A 315 6.26 -2.11 -15.52
CA LEU A 315 7.62 -2.56 -15.23
C LEU A 315 8.10 -3.65 -16.20
N SER A 316 7.16 -4.41 -16.80
CA SER A 316 7.43 -5.40 -17.85
C SER A 316 7.54 -4.78 -19.25
N GLU A 317 7.39 -3.45 -19.38
CA GLU A 317 7.38 -2.72 -20.65
C GLU A 317 6.34 -3.25 -21.68
N MET A 318 5.25 -3.86 -21.18
CA MET A 318 4.17 -4.34 -22.03
C MET A 318 3.40 -3.17 -22.64
N GLU A 319 3.19 -3.21 -23.94
CA GLU A 319 2.40 -2.18 -24.63
C GLU A 319 0.90 -2.27 -24.25
N PRO A 320 0.22 -1.11 -24.13
CA PRO A 320 -1.20 -1.07 -23.80
C PRO A 320 -2.09 -1.94 -24.70
N ALA A 321 -1.83 -1.92 -26.00
CA ALA A 321 -2.58 -2.69 -27.00
C ALA A 321 -2.48 -4.21 -26.76
N GLN A 322 -1.33 -4.68 -26.29
CA GLN A 322 -1.11 -6.10 -25.98
C GLN A 322 -1.96 -6.57 -24.82
N MET A 323 -2.15 -5.72 -23.81
CA MET A 323 -2.94 -6.07 -22.62
C MET A 323 -4.45 -5.95 -22.85
N LEU A 324 -4.89 -4.93 -23.59
CA LEU A 324 -6.30 -4.61 -23.78
C LEU A 324 -6.96 -5.40 -24.92
N ILE A 325 -6.22 -5.68 -25.99
CA ILE A 325 -6.78 -6.18 -27.25
C ILE A 325 -6.33 -7.62 -27.57
N SER A 326 -5.08 -7.98 -27.28
CA SER A 326 -4.49 -9.23 -27.71
C SER A 326 -4.72 -10.39 -26.75
N ASN A 327 -5.31 -11.48 -27.26
CA ASN A 327 -5.35 -12.75 -26.53
C ASN A 327 -3.98 -13.46 -26.45
N LYS A 328 -3.09 -13.19 -27.42
CA LYS A 328 -1.84 -13.94 -27.61
C LYS A 328 -0.72 -13.50 -26.68
N ALA A 329 -0.51 -12.21 -26.49
CA ALA A 329 0.52 -11.68 -25.60
C ALA A 329 0.18 -11.95 -24.10
N MET A 330 -1.11 -11.94 -23.75
CA MET A 330 -1.54 -12.36 -22.43
C MET A 330 -1.34 -13.87 -22.17
N THR A 331 -1.22 -14.71 -23.20
CA THR A 331 -1.10 -16.16 -23.01
C THR A 331 0.26 -16.55 -22.44
N GLU A 332 1.34 -15.90 -22.87
CA GLU A 332 2.70 -16.18 -22.40
C GLU A 332 2.99 -15.65 -20.98
N SER A 333 2.40 -14.50 -20.61
CA SER A 333 2.58 -13.89 -19.28
C SER A 333 1.36 -14.05 -18.38
N LYS A 334 0.32 -14.77 -18.83
CA LYS A 334 -0.96 -14.93 -18.13
C LYS A 334 -0.80 -15.44 -16.70
N GLY A 335 0.10 -16.40 -16.48
CA GLY A 335 0.36 -16.94 -15.15
C GLY A 335 0.86 -15.88 -14.18
N ALA A 336 1.86 -15.08 -14.57
CA ALA A 336 2.44 -14.03 -13.75
C ALA A 336 1.41 -12.97 -13.34
N PHE A 337 0.62 -12.48 -14.30
CA PHE A 337 -0.41 -11.47 -14.05
C PHE A 337 -1.54 -12.02 -13.19
N THR A 338 -2.00 -13.25 -13.48
CA THR A 338 -3.08 -13.87 -12.71
C THR A 338 -2.65 -14.16 -11.27
N GLU A 339 -1.45 -14.72 -11.05
CA GLU A 339 -0.95 -14.95 -9.69
C GLU A 339 -0.80 -13.64 -8.92
N ASN A 340 -0.24 -12.60 -9.54
CA ASN A 340 -0.09 -11.29 -8.92
C ASN A 340 -1.46 -10.65 -8.60
N TYR A 341 -2.40 -10.72 -9.53
CA TYR A 341 -3.77 -10.25 -9.33
C TYR A 341 -4.45 -10.99 -8.17
N VAL A 342 -4.48 -12.32 -8.20
CA VAL A 342 -5.14 -13.11 -7.15
C VAL A 342 -4.57 -12.76 -5.77
N LEU A 343 -3.24 -12.70 -5.66
CA LEU A 343 -2.61 -12.33 -4.40
C LEU A 343 -3.04 -10.93 -3.92
N THR A 344 -2.97 -9.93 -4.79
CA THR A 344 -3.33 -8.56 -4.39
C THR A 344 -4.79 -8.43 -4.00
N GLN A 345 -5.69 -9.18 -4.64
CA GLN A 345 -7.11 -9.21 -4.24
C GLN A 345 -7.32 -9.90 -2.88
N LEU A 346 -6.59 -10.99 -2.58
CA LEU A 346 -6.67 -11.66 -1.27
C LEU A 346 -6.13 -10.78 -0.12
N LEU A 347 -5.14 -9.93 -0.39
CA LEU A 347 -4.60 -8.99 0.61
C LEU A 347 -5.54 -7.83 0.93
N CYS A 348 -6.47 -7.50 0.02
CA CYS A 348 -7.45 -6.42 0.21
C CYS A 348 -8.71 -6.87 0.98
N GLN A 349 -8.87 -8.18 1.24
CA GLN A 349 -9.98 -8.75 2.02
C GLN A 349 -9.69 -8.69 3.52
#